data_1c7f50c13d17144a79704d62e84a45aa
#
_entry.id   1c7f50c13d17144a79704d62e84a45aa
#
_cell.length_a   1.000
_cell.length_b   1.000
_cell.length_c   1.000
_cell.angle_alpha   90.00
_cell.angle_beta   90.00
_cell.angle_gamma   90.00
#
_symmetry.space_group_name_H-M   'P 1'
#
loop_
_entity.id
_entity.type
_entity.pdbx_description
1 polymer ?
#
loop_
_entity_poly.entity_id
_entity_poly.type
_entity_poly.pdbx_seq_one_letter_code
_entity_poly.pdbx_strand_id
1 'polypeptide(L)'
;MEPLVDSPTRMANIKSQKKRNIQNEKRHQRNVATKSALKTSTKRVHTAAAAGDADEATTAQLEAARALDKAASRGILHKKTAARRKSRLAKAANATTA
;
A
#
# COMPACT_ATOMS: atom_id res chain seq x y z
N MET A 1 -38.90 23.01 -6.68
CA MET A 1 -38.67 22.36 -6.63
C MET A 1 -38.58 21.28 -6.62
N GLU A 2 -38.49 20.92 -6.69
CA GLU A 2 -38.36 20.06 -6.74
C GLU A 2 -38.37 18.99 -6.33
N PRO A 3 -38.38 18.87 -6.05
CA PRO A 3 -38.23 17.92 -5.54
C PRO A 3 -38.69 16.82 -5.51
N LEU A 4 -39.08 16.75 -5.55
CA LEU A 4 -39.63 15.93 -5.35
C LEU A 4 -39.58 14.82 -5.78
N VAL A 5 -39.73 14.95 -6.10
CA VAL A 5 -39.79 14.16 -6.75
C VAL A 5 -39.22 13.10 -6.97
N ASP A 6 -38.73 13.04 -6.94
CA ASP A 6 -37.79 12.05 -7.11
C ASP A 6 -37.56 11.12 -5.97
N SER A 7 -38.51 10.99 -5.11
CA SER A 7 -38.39 10.13 -3.95
C SER A 7 -37.89 8.72 -4.27
N PRO A 8 -38.42 8.02 -5.28
CA PRO A 8 -37.88 6.67 -5.61
C PRO A 8 -36.43 6.71 -6.07
N THR A 9 -36.08 7.67 -6.91
CA THR A 9 -34.72 7.83 -7.40
C THR A 9 -33.77 8.18 -6.25
N ARG A 10 -34.23 9.06 -5.35
CA ARG A 10 -33.46 9.49 -4.21
C ARG A 10 -33.20 8.31 -3.27
N MET A 11 -34.17 7.45 -3.04
CA MET A 11 -33.99 6.25 -2.21
C MET A 11 -32.98 5.31 -2.83
N ALA A 12 -33.02 5.11 -4.14
CA ALA A 12 -32.03 4.30 -4.85
C ALA A 12 -30.63 4.90 -4.71
N ASN A 13 -30.51 6.23 -4.81
CA ASN A 13 -29.22 6.91 -4.65
C ASN A 13 -28.67 6.76 -3.23
N ILE A 14 -29.54 6.85 -2.22
CA ILE A 14 -29.13 6.68 -0.84
C ILE A 14 -28.61 5.28 -0.58
N LYS A 15 -29.29 4.26 -1.10
CA LYS A 15 -28.85 2.87 -0.99
C LYS A 15 -27.50 2.67 -1.70
N SER A 16 -27.35 3.23 -2.89
CA SER A 16 -26.09 3.18 -3.65
C SER A 16 -24.97 3.86 -2.89
N GLN A 17 -25.24 5.01 -2.29
CA GLN A 17 -24.25 5.74 -1.51
C GLN A 17 -23.82 4.97 -0.26
N LYS A 18 -24.78 4.37 0.44
CA LYS A 18 -24.46 3.52 1.61
C LYS A 18 -23.56 2.36 1.20
N LYS A 19 -23.88 1.70 0.11
CA LYS A 19 -23.09 0.60 -0.41
C LYS A 19 -21.68 1.07 -0.78
N ARG A 20 -21.57 2.21 -1.46
CA ARG A 20 -20.27 2.81 -1.81
C ARG A 20 -19.46 3.15 -0.57
N ASN A 21 -20.12 3.72 0.44
CA ASN A 21 -19.44 4.10 1.68
C ASN A 21 -18.85 2.87 2.38
N ILE A 22 -19.60 1.78 2.43
CA ILE A 22 -19.13 0.52 3.01
C ILE A 22 -17.95 -0.03 2.21
N GLN A 23 -18.05 -0.03 0.88
CA GLN A 23 -16.98 -0.49 0.01
C GLN A 23 -15.73 0.37 0.13
N ASN A 24 -15.92 1.69 0.19
CA ASN A 24 -14.81 2.64 0.33
C ASN A 24 -14.12 2.46 1.68
N GLU A 25 -14.88 2.23 2.73
CA GLU A 25 -14.32 1.97 4.05
C GLU A 25 -13.50 0.70 4.07
N LYS A 26 -14.00 -0.38 3.47
CA LYS A 26 -13.27 -1.64 3.36
C LYS A 26 -11.97 -1.47 2.58
N ARG A 27 -12.02 -0.74 1.46
CA ARG A 27 -10.85 -0.44 0.66
C ARG A 27 -9.85 0.40 1.46
N HIS A 28 -10.34 1.40 2.17
CA HIS A 28 -9.51 2.24 3.01
C HIS A 28 -8.78 1.41 4.06
N GLN A 29 -9.49 0.53 4.75
CA GLN A 29 -8.89 -0.36 5.75
C GLN A 29 -7.82 -1.26 5.14
N ARG A 30 -8.09 -1.86 3.97
CA ARG A 30 -7.10 -2.67 3.26
C ARG A 30 -5.89 -1.85 2.86
N ASN A 31 -6.11 -0.64 2.35
CA ASN A 31 -5.02 0.24 1.92
C ASN A 31 -4.16 0.65 3.10
N VAL A 32 -4.77 1.00 4.22
CA VAL A 32 -4.04 1.35 5.45
C VAL A 32 -3.22 0.16 5.93
N ALA A 33 -3.81 -1.04 5.95
CA ALA A 33 -3.11 -2.25 6.36
C ALA A 33 -1.92 -2.55 5.44
N THR A 34 -2.11 -2.40 4.13
CA THR A 34 -1.04 -2.60 3.15
C THR A 34 0.08 -1.58 3.34
N LYS A 35 -0.26 -0.31 3.52
CA LYS A 35 0.73 0.74 3.74
C LYS A 35 1.51 0.50 5.03
N SER A 36 0.84 0.07 6.09
CA SER A 36 1.50 -0.29 7.35
C SER A 36 2.46 -1.46 7.16
N ALA A 37 2.04 -2.50 6.44
CA ALA A 37 2.88 -3.64 6.14
C ALA A 37 4.12 -3.25 5.33
N LEU A 38 3.96 -2.36 4.35
CA LEU A 38 5.07 -1.85 3.56
C LEU A 38 6.06 -1.07 4.42
N LYS A 39 5.56 -0.25 5.32
CA LYS A 39 6.39 0.51 6.24
C LYS A 39 7.19 -0.41 7.16
N THR A 40 6.54 -1.47 7.68
CA THR A 40 7.19 -2.47 8.51
C THR A 40 8.28 -3.22 7.74
N SER A 41 8.00 -3.63 6.49
CA SER A 41 8.97 -4.30 5.64
C SER A 41 10.18 -3.42 5.35
N THR A 42 9.95 -2.14 5.06
CA THR A 42 11.02 -1.17 4.84
C THR A 42 11.90 -1.02 6.08
N LYS A 43 11.26 -0.90 7.23
CA LYS A 43 11.99 -0.78 8.51
C LYS A 43 12.83 -2.02 8.78
N ARG A 44 12.31 -3.19 8.46
CA ARG A 44 13.05 -4.46 8.61
C ARG A 44 14.32 -4.48 7.77
N VAL A 45 14.25 -3.98 6.54
CA VAL A 45 15.43 -3.88 5.66
C VAL A 45 16.48 -2.97 6.29
N HIS A 46 16.07 -1.80 6.75
CA HIS A 46 16.99 -0.85 7.37
C HIS A 46 17.59 -1.39 8.67
N THR A 47 16.80 -2.09 9.48
CA THR A 47 17.27 -2.70 10.71
C THR A 47 18.32 -3.78 10.41
N ALA A 48 18.08 -4.63 9.43
CA ALA A 48 19.02 -5.67 9.03
C ALA A 48 20.30 -5.07 8.46
N ALA A 49 20.18 -4.01 7.65
CA ALA A 49 21.32 -3.31 7.08
C ALA A 49 22.17 -2.66 8.18
N ALA A 50 21.53 -2.03 9.16
CA ALA A 50 22.23 -1.39 10.27
C ALA A 50 22.92 -2.41 11.17
N ALA A 51 22.35 -3.62 11.29
CA ALA A 51 22.97 -4.70 12.06
C ALA A 51 24.12 -5.39 11.31
N GLY A 52 24.33 -5.06 10.05
CA GLY A 52 25.37 -5.68 9.23
C GLY A 52 25.05 -7.09 8.75
N ASP A 53 23.79 -7.51 8.84
CA ASP A 53 23.36 -8.82 8.39
C ASP A 53 22.98 -8.77 6.90
N ALA A 54 23.94 -9.05 6.05
CA ALA A 54 23.77 -8.97 4.60
C ALA A 54 22.69 -9.96 4.09
N ASP A 55 22.66 -11.16 4.63
CA ASP A 55 21.72 -12.19 4.19
C ASP A 55 20.29 -11.80 4.53
N GLU A 56 20.06 -11.35 5.76
CA GLU A 56 18.74 -10.92 6.19
C GLU A 56 18.32 -9.64 5.46
N ALA A 57 19.25 -8.70 5.25
CA ALA A 57 18.96 -7.47 4.50
C ALA A 57 18.53 -7.80 3.07
N THR A 58 19.21 -8.73 2.41
CA THR A 58 18.85 -9.16 1.05
C THR A 58 17.48 -9.85 1.03
N THR A 59 17.22 -10.75 1.95
CA THR A 59 15.93 -11.43 2.05
C THR A 59 14.80 -10.42 2.32
N ALA A 60 14.99 -9.54 3.27
CA ALA A 60 14.00 -8.51 3.61
C ALA A 60 13.77 -7.57 2.43
N GLN A 61 14.82 -7.21 1.70
CA GLN A 61 14.72 -6.34 0.54
C GLN A 61 13.90 -7.00 -0.57
N LEU A 62 14.11 -8.29 -0.83
CA LEU A 62 13.34 -9.02 -1.84
C LEU A 62 11.86 -9.10 -1.45
N GLU A 63 11.58 -9.39 -0.20
CA GLU A 63 10.20 -9.42 0.30
C GLU A 63 9.53 -8.05 0.20
N ALA A 64 10.24 -7.00 0.59
CA ALA A 64 9.72 -5.64 0.50
C ALA A 64 9.49 -5.22 -0.95
N ALA A 65 10.38 -5.59 -1.87
CA ALA A 65 10.23 -5.30 -3.29
C ALA A 65 8.97 -5.97 -3.85
N ARG A 66 8.73 -7.23 -3.49
CA ARG A 66 7.51 -7.93 -3.91
C ARG A 66 6.26 -7.27 -3.36
N ALA A 67 6.29 -6.86 -2.11
CA ALA A 67 5.16 -6.16 -1.49
C ALA A 67 4.89 -4.82 -2.16
N LEU A 68 5.93 -4.06 -2.51
CA LEU A 68 5.81 -2.81 -3.23
C LEU A 68 5.22 -3.01 -4.64
N ASP A 69 5.66 -4.04 -5.35
CA ASP A 69 5.13 -4.37 -6.67
C ASP A 69 3.65 -4.75 -6.60
N LYS A 70 3.26 -5.54 -5.60
CA LYS A 70 1.86 -5.89 -5.40
C LYS A 70 1.02 -4.64 -5.10
N ALA A 71 1.51 -3.75 -4.25
CA ALA A 71 0.81 -2.51 -3.92
C ALA A 71 0.63 -1.63 -5.15
N ALA A 72 1.66 -1.54 -5.99
CA ALA A 72 1.58 -0.79 -7.25
C ALA A 72 0.57 -1.42 -8.20
N SER A 73 0.57 -2.75 -8.30
CA SER A 73 -0.37 -3.50 -9.14
C SER A 73 -1.83 -3.27 -8.71
N ARG A 74 -2.07 -3.15 -7.42
CA ARG A 74 -3.41 -2.90 -6.88
C ARG A 74 -3.82 -1.43 -6.89
N GLY A 75 -2.93 -0.54 -7.32
CA GLY A 75 -3.20 0.89 -7.35
C GLY A 75 -3.10 1.59 -6.01
N ILE A 76 -2.56 0.94 -4.99
CA ILE A 76 -2.36 1.54 -3.67
C ILE A 76 -1.21 2.54 -3.70
N LEU A 77 -0.15 2.21 -4.46
CA LEU A 77 0.98 3.09 -4.70
C LEU A 77 1.12 3.33 -6.20
N HIS A 78 1.56 4.52 -6.56
CA HIS A 78 1.95 4.78 -7.95
C HIS A 78 3.21 3.97 -8.28
N LYS A 79 3.28 3.43 -9.50
CA LYS A 79 4.42 2.60 -9.92
C LYS A 79 5.76 3.32 -9.79
N LYS A 80 5.79 4.63 -10.01
CA LYS A 80 7.03 5.41 -9.85
C LYS A 80 7.46 5.48 -8.39
N THR A 81 6.51 5.60 -7.48
CA THR A 81 6.79 5.60 -6.04
C THR A 81 7.33 4.23 -5.62
N ALA A 82 6.72 3.16 -6.10
CA ALA A 82 7.18 1.80 -5.83
C ALA A 82 8.60 1.59 -6.35
N ALA A 83 8.88 2.01 -7.57
CA ALA A 83 10.22 1.91 -8.17
C ALA A 83 11.26 2.67 -7.36
N ARG A 84 10.92 3.87 -6.92
CA ARG A 84 11.81 4.70 -6.10
C ARG A 84 12.12 4.04 -4.77
N ARG A 85 11.10 3.51 -4.11
CA ARG A 85 11.27 2.82 -2.82
C ARG A 85 12.08 1.54 -2.97
N LYS A 86 11.84 0.76 -4.02
CA LYS A 86 12.60 -0.45 -4.32
C LYS A 86 14.08 -0.11 -4.52
N SER A 87 14.38 0.95 -5.26
CA SER A 87 15.74 1.39 -5.51
C SER A 87 16.45 1.76 -4.20
N ARG A 88 15.78 2.49 -3.32
CA ARG A 88 16.34 2.86 -2.01
C ARG A 88 16.60 1.64 -1.14
N LEU A 89 15.69 0.69 -1.13
CA LEU A 89 15.86 -0.55 -0.36
C LEU A 89 17.01 -1.39 -0.89
N ALA A 90 17.14 -1.48 -2.21
CA ALA A 90 18.26 -2.20 -2.84
C ALA A 90 19.58 -1.56 -2.47
N LYS A 91 19.66 -0.23 -2.48
CA LYS A 91 20.88 0.49 -2.07
C LYS A 91 21.21 0.23 -0.61
N ALA A 92 20.21 0.24 0.27
CA ALA A 92 20.42 -0.03 1.69
C ALA A 92 20.94 -1.45 1.92
N ALA A 93 20.36 -2.44 1.24
CA ALA A 93 20.79 -3.83 1.33
C ALA A 93 22.18 -4.04 0.74
N ASN A 94 22.47 -3.41 -0.41
CA ASN A 94 23.75 -3.52 -1.06
C ASN A 94 24.87 -2.86 -0.25
N ALA A 95 24.58 -1.79 0.46
CA ALA A 95 25.55 -1.14 1.33
C ALA A 95 26.05 -2.09 2.43
N THR A 96 25.20 -3.03 2.87
CA THR A 96 25.58 -4.04 3.86
C THR A 96 26.54 -5.08 3.29
N THR A 97 26.36 -5.41 2.00
CA THR A 97 27.20 -6.42 1.33
C THR A 97 28.50 -5.86 0.79
N ALA A 98 28.56 -4.56 0.67
CA ALA A 98 29.76 -3.88 0.20
C ALA A 98 30.74 -3.69 1.35
#